data_7ac5829a16bd8c9a82460a48a0b5a4f6
#
_entry.id   7ac5829a16bd8c9a82460a48a0b5a4f6
#
_cell.length_a   1.000
_cell.length_b   1.000
_cell.length_c   1.000
_cell.angle_alpha   90.00
_cell.angle_beta   90.00
_cell.angle_gamma   90.00
#
_symmetry.space_group_name_H-M   'P 1'
#
loop_
_entity.id
_entity.type
_entity.pdbx_description
1 polymer ?
#
loop_
_entity_poly.entity_id
_entity_poly.type
_entity_poly.pdbx_seq_one_letter_code
_entity_poly.pdbx_strand_id
1 'polypeptide(L)'
;STGGDAMTAPAVTTGTSHATEPNLARDDRARWLHPLAWWAWALGVAAAASMTTNPLLLLGLITCTAVVVDRRRSDAPWARSFGFFLRLALIVVAFRLVAQIVFVAPMGTTVLLELPGITLPSWLAGIRLGGTLMLEPALHALYEGLRLAAIIVAVGAASSLASPHRLLKSIPAAVYEVGVSVVVATTFLPQLASDVARIRANRRLRGRTDSGLRGVGGTVLPVLHGAMDRSIALAAAMDSRGYGRSAAVSRAQSRLTTTVFIVGLAAIAIGTYGVLGTGSVATWGAGILIAGVVCVVMGVSLAGRRSLRTRYRPNAWHRPDVFTALAGGVVAATFVIASVQDPAGMNPSTSPPLWPTLPV
;
A
#
# COMPACT_ATOMS: atom_id res chain seq x y z
N SER A 1 -7.09 23.94 -82.32
CA SER A 1 -6.06 22.94 -82.07
C SER A 1 -5.33 23.30 -80.77
N THR A 2 -5.74 22.83 -79.64
CA THR A 2 -4.94 22.82 -78.39
C THR A 2 -5.39 21.63 -77.56
N GLY A 3 -4.56 20.61 -77.54
CA GLY A 3 -4.76 19.43 -76.70
C GLY A 3 -4.58 19.76 -75.21
N GLY A 4 -5.51 19.31 -74.48
CA GLY A 4 -5.44 19.31 -73.03
C GLY A 4 -5.17 17.88 -72.51
N ASP A 5 -3.94 17.64 -72.12
CA ASP A 5 -3.57 16.40 -71.48
C ASP A 5 -4.28 16.28 -70.10
N ALA A 6 -5.20 15.38 -70.05
CA ALA A 6 -5.82 14.94 -68.71
C ALA A 6 -4.85 14.03 -67.98
N MET A 7 -4.21 14.56 -66.98
CA MET A 7 -3.32 13.85 -66.06
C MET A 7 -4.20 12.95 -65.15
N THR A 8 -4.29 11.67 -65.48
CA THR A 8 -4.93 10.63 -64.68
C THR A 8 -4.07 10.36 -63.44
N ALA A 9 -4.60 10.76 -62.29
CA ALA A 9 -4.05 10.40 -61.01
C ALA A 9 -4.20 8.87 -60.75
N PRO A 10 -3.20 8.19 -60.20
CA PRO A 10 -3.33 6.77 -59.88
C PRO A 10 -4.29 6.58 -58.71
N ALA A 11 -5.24 5.68 -58.89
CA ALA A 11 -6.14 5.23 -57.83
C ALA A 11 -5.34 4.59 -56.70
N VAL A 12 -5.32 5.26 -55.55
CA VAL A 12 -4.85 4.67 -54.31
C VAL A 12 -5.87 3.61 -53.87
N THR A 13 -5.56 2.36 -54.17
CA THR A 13 -6.29 1.21 -53.58
C THR A 13 -5.99 1.20 -52.06
N THR A 14 -6.88 1.79 -51.29
CA THR A 14 -6.97 1.58 -49.85
C THR A 14 -7.40 0.14 -49.61
N GLY A 15 -6.43 -0.75 -49.60
CA GLY A 15 -6.60 -2.09 -49.05
C GLY A 15 -6.87 -1.94 -47.57
N THR A 16 -8.13 -1.94 -47.20
CA THR A 16 -8.57 -2.13 -45.82
C THR A 16 -8.22 -3.55 -45.40
N SER A 17 -6.98 -3.72 -44.96
CA SER A 17 -6.62 -4.89 -44.17
C SER A 17 -7.35 -4.73 -42.86
N HIS A 18 -8.53 -5.30 -42.74
CA HIS A 18 -9.12 -5.65 -41.47
C HIS A 18 -8.27 -6.73 -40.77
N ALA A 19 -7.04 -6.35 -40.39
CA ALA A 19 -6.21 -7.15 -39.52
C ALA A 19 -6.79 -7.01 -38.12
N THR A 20 -7.52 -8.02 -37.72
CA THR A 20 -7.62 -8.66 -36.41
C THR A 20 -6.94 -7.90 -35.24
N GLU A 21 -7.45 -6.73 -34.88
CA GLU A 21 -7.11 -6.02 -33.64
C GLU A 21 -8.11 -6.22 -32.48
N PRO A 22 -8.67 -7.38 -32.23
CA PRO A 22 -9.52 -7.54 -31.04
C PRO A 22 -8.90 -8.31 -29.90
N ASN A 23 -7.77 -8.99 -30.09
CA ASN A 23 -7.28 -9.92 -29.07
C ASN A 23 -6.32 -9.29 -28.05
N LEU A 24 -5.43 -8.40 -28.46
CA LEU A 24 -4.49 -7.75 -27.55
C LEU A 24 -5.20 -6.83 -26.53
N ALA A 25 -6.23 -6.12 -26.97
CA ALA A 25 -7.02 -5.25 -26.08
C ALA A 25 -7.94 -6.02 -25.10
N ARG A 26 -8.30 -7.26 -25.41
CA ARG A 26 -9.08 -8.13 -24.50
C ARG A 26 -8.18 -8.80 -23.46
N ASP A 27 -7.00 -9.28 -23.86
CA ASP A 27 -6.02 -9.88 -22.95
C ASP A 27 -5.44 -8.85 -21.97
N ASP A 28 -5.20 -7.63 -22.41
CA ASP A 28 -4.80 -6.54 -21.53
C ASP A 28 -5.90 -6.15 -20.52
N ARG A 29 -7.17 -6.15 -20.92
CA ARG A 29 -8.28 -5.86 -19.98
C ARG A 29 -8.45 -6.94 -18.92
N ALA A 30 -8.18 -8.21 -19.24
CA ALA A 30 -8.25 -9.31 -18.28
C ALA A 30 -7.16 -9.27 -17.22
N ARG A 31 -6.04 -8.59 -17.51
CA ARG A 31 -4.94 -8.38 -16.54
C ARG A 31 -5.18 -7.25 -15.54
N TRP A 32 -6.15 -6.37 -15.79
CA TRP A 32 -6.39 -5.17 -14.99
C TRP A 32 -7.59 -5.34 -14.06
N LEU A 33 -7.42 -6.12 -13.00
CA LEU A 33 -8.40 -6.22 -11.92
C LEU A 33 -8.60 -4.86 -11.21
N HIS A 34 -9.71 -4.75 -10.48
CA HIS A 34 -10.02 -3.56 -9.70
C HIS A 34 -8.94 -3.34 -8.61
N PRO A 35 -8.36 -2.14 -8.44
CA PRO A 35 -7.28 -1.92 -7.49
C PRO A 35 -7.62 -2.30 -6.05
N LEU A 36 -8.88 -2.05 -5.64
CA LEU A 36 -9.35 -2.42 -4.31
C LEU A 36 -9.43 -3.94 -4.10
N ALA A 37 -9.61 -4.73 -5.18
CA ALA A 37 -9.60 -6.19 -5.06
C ALA A 37 -8.20 -6.71 -4.68
N TRP A 38 -7.16 -6.14 -5.25
CA TRP A 38 -5.77 -6.46 -4.88
C TRP A 38 -5.45 -6.05 -3.44
N TRP A 39 -5.92 -4.89 -3.00
CA TRP A 39 -5.75 -4.46 -1.62
C TRP A 39 -6.53 -5.33 -0.64
N ALA A 40 -7.78 -5.71 -0.96
CA ALA A 40 -8.56 -6.61 -0.13
C ALA A 40 -7.89 -7.98 0.00
N TRP A 41 -7.37 -8.54 -1.11
CA TRP A 41 -6.62 -9.78 -1.11
C TRP A 41 -5.35 -9.68 -0.26
N ALA A 42 -4.56 -8.64 -0.45
CA ALA A 42 -3.30 -8.46 0.29
C ALA A 42 -3.52 -8.21 1.78
N LEU A 43 -4.58 -7.47 2.15
CA LEU A 43 -4.96 -7.30 3.55
C LEU A 43 -5.40 -8.63 4.17
N GLY A 44 -6.10 -9.49 3.43
CA GLY A 44 -6.42 -10.85 3.87
C GLY A 44 -5.18 -11.70 4.13
N VAL A 45 -4.20 -11.67 3.21
CA VAL A 45 -2.90 -12.35 3.38
C VAL A 45 -2.12 -11.76 4.56
N ALA A 46 -2.09 -10.44 4.73
CA ALA A 46 -1.43 -9.79 5.85
C ALA A 46 -2.09 -10.14 7.19
N ALA A 47 -3.43 -10.20 7.22
CA ALA A 47 -4.18 -10.66 8.39
C ALA A 47 -3.84 -12.13 8.72
N ALA A 48 -3.82 -13.02 7.74
CA ALA A 48 -3.39 -14.40 7.92
C ALA A 48 -1.96 -14.48 8.48
N ALA A 49 -1.01 -13.73 7.91
CA ALA A 49 0.36 -13.68 8.40
C ALA A 49 0.45 -13.16 9.84
N SER A 50 -0.45 -12.26 10.26
CA SER A 50 -0.48 -11.75 11.63
C SER A 50 -0.97 -12.76 12.68
N MET A 51 -1.66 -13.82 12.25
CA MET A 51 -2.23 -14.85 13.15
C MET A 51 -1.27 -16.00 13.44
N THR A 52 -0.13 -16.07 12.76
CA THR A 52 0.81 -17.19 12.90
C THR A 52 2.24 -16.71 13.08
N THR A 53 3.01 -17.48 13.82
CA THR A 53 4.47 -17.41 13.89
C THR A 53 5.13 -18.64 13.29
N ASN A 54 4.35 -19.59 12.74
CA ASN A 54 4.89 -20.79 12.12
C ASN A 54 5.68 -20.46 10.84
N PRO A 55 7.00 -20.71 10.79
CA PRO A 55 7.84 -20.33 9.67
C PRO A 55 7.46 -21.04 8.36
N LEU A 56 6.92 -22.25 8.41
CA LEU A 56 6.48 -22.98 7.22
C LEU A 56 5.29 -22.30 6.55
N LEU A 57 4.29 -21.90 7.36
CA LEU A 57 3.12 -21.17 6.86
C LEU A 57 3.49 -19.80 6.34
N LEU A 58 4.38 -19.07 7.04
CA LEU A 58 4.85 -17.75 6.62
C LEU A 58 5.64 -17.81 5.31
N LEU A 59 6.55 -18.77 5.16
CA LEU A 59 7.26 -19.00 3.90
C LEU A 59 6.30 -19.40 2.78
N GLY A 60 5.29 -20.21 3.07
CA GLY A 60 4.22 -20.54 2.13
C GLY A 60 3.47 -19.31 1.66
N LEU A 61 3.04 -18.44 2.57
CA LEU A 61 2.37 -17.18 2.25
C LEU A 61 3.25 -16.24 1.41
N ILE A 62 4.54 -16.10 1.78
CA ILE A 62 5.50 -15.28 1.02
C ILE A 62 5.67 -15.83 -0.39
N THR A 63 5.87 -17.14 -0.52
CA THR A 63 6.08 -17.80 -1.81
C THR A 63 4.83 -17.71 -2.69
N CYS A 64 3.65 -18.02 -2.15
CA CYS A 64 2.39 -17.88 -2.89
C CYS A 64 2.16 -16.44 -3.35
N THR A 65 2.42 -15.47 -2.47
CA THR A 65 2.30 -14.05 -2.80
C THR A 65 3.28 -13.65 -3.91
N ALA A 66 4.52 -14.09 -3.83
CA ALA A 66 5.53 -13.83 -4.86
C ALA A 66 5.15 -14.44 -6.21
N VAL A 67 4.64 -15.67 -6.24
CA VAL A 67 4.15 -16.34 -7.46
C VAL A 67 2.97 -15.58 -8.08
N VAL A 68 2.02 -15.12 -7.25
CA VAL A 68 0.88 -14.32 -7.74
C VAL A 68 1.37 -13.03 -8.38
N VAL A 69 2.31 -12.33 -7.73
CA VAL A 69 2.88 -11.10 -8.28
C VAL A 69 3.62 -11.38 -9.58
N ASP A 70 4.45 -12.41 -9.63
CA ASP A 70 5.21 -12.75 -10.84
C ASP A 70 4.30 -13.08 -12.04
N ARG A 71 3.20 -13.80 -11.81
CA ARG A 71 2.23 -14.16 -12.85
C ARG A 71 1.31 -13.01 -13.29
N ARG A 72 1.10 -12.01 -12.43
CA ARG A 72 0.11 -10.94 -12.63
C ARG A 72 0.71 -9.55 -12.75
N ARG A 73 2.02 -9.37 -12.53
CA ARG A 73 2.68 -8.07 -12.70
C ARG A 73 2.59 -7.60 -14.14
N SER A 74 2.39 -6.30 -14.32
CA SER A 74 2.47 -5.61 -15.60
C SER A 74 3.88 -5.04 -15.81
N ASP A 75 4.21 -4.63 -17.04
CA ASP A 75 5.48 -3.96 -17.35
C ASP A 75 5.52 -2.49 -16.88
N ALA A 76 4.54 -2.05 -16.11
CA ALA A 76 4.43 -0.69 -15.62
C ALA A 76 5.53 -0.34 -14.60
N PRO A 77 5.95 0.93 -14.52
CA PRO A 77 7.04 1.35 -13.62
C PRO A 77 6.80 1.00 -12.14
N TRP A 78 5.55 1.04 -11.68
CA TRP A 78 5.18 0.70 -10.30
C TRP A 78 5.27 -0.81 -10.00
N ALA A 79 5.14 -1.67 -11.01
CA ALA A 79 5.26 -3.11 -10.82
C ALA A 79 6.68 -3.54 -10.37
N ARG A 80 7.69 -2.72 -10.64
CA ARG A 80 9.07 -2.94 -10.18
C ARG A 80 9.25 -2.71 -8.68
N SER A 81 8.27 -2.07 -8.02
CA SER A 81 8.33 -1.80 -6.56
C SER A 81 8.33 -3.07 -5.72
N PHE A 82 7.81 -4.21 -6.22
CA PHE A 82 7.80 -5.46 -5.47
C PHE A 82 9.20 -5.92 -5.05
N GLY A 83 10.19 -5.78 -5.94
CA GLY A 83 11.59 -6.09 -5.60
C GLY A 83 12.16 -5.24 -4.46
N PHE A 84 11.71 -3.99 -4.33
CA PHE A 84 12.05 -3.15 -3.19
C PHE A 84 11.44 -3.68 -1.90
N PHE A 85 10.15 -4.05 -1.90
CA PHE A 85 9.48 -4.62 -0.72
C PHE A 85 10.08 -5.96 -0.31
N LEU A 86 10.50 -6.80 -1.27
CA LEU A 86 11.16 -8.07 -0.97
C LEU A 86 12.53 -7.84 -0.31
N ARG A 87 13.30 -6.86 -0.79
CA ARG A 87 14.56 -6.47 -0.14
C ARG A 87 14.34 -5.89 1.24
N LEU A 88 13.30 -5.06 1.39
CA LEU A 88 12.92 -4.49 2.68
C LEU A 88 12.54 -5.59 3.68
N ALA A 89 11.76 -6.58 3.24
CA ALA A 89 11.40 -7.75 4.05
C ALA A 89 12.64 -8.51 4.52
N LEU A 90 13.60 -8.75 3.61
CA LEU A 90 14.87 -9.40 3.96
C LEU A 90 15.69 -8.57 4.96
N ILE A 91 15.75 -7.25 4.75
CA ILE A 91 16.44 -6.33 5.68
C ILE A 91 15.80 -6.38 7.06
N VAL A 92 14.46 -6.44 7.15
CA VAL A 92 13.75 -6.51 8.44
C VAL A 92 14.05 -7.83 9.16
N VAL A 93 14.08 -8.96 8.46
CA VAL A 93 14.49 -10.25 9.06
C VAL A 93 15.94 -10.17 9.55
N ALA A 94 16.84 -9.68 8.72
CA ALA A 94 18.26 -9.54 9.09
C ALA A 94 18.43 -8.60 10.28
N PHE A 95 17.75 -7.45 10.27
CA PHE A 95 17.79 -6.50 11.39
C PHE A 95 17.26 -7.12 12.68
N ARG A 96 16.18 -7.90 12.62
CA ARG A 96 15.61 -8.59 13.78
C ARG A 96 16.59 -9.58 14.39
N LEU A 97 17.29 -10.35 13.53
CA LEU A 97 18.34 -11.29 13.97
C LEU A 97 19.54 -10.56 14.55
N VAL A 98 20.01 -9.51 13.88
CA VAL A 98 21.13 -8.70 14.38
C VAL A 98 20.79 -8.02 15.71
N ALA A 99 19.57 -7.47 15.81
CA ALA A 99 19.11 -6.87 17.07
C ALA A 99 19.08 -7.90 18.22
N GLN A 100 18.69 -9.15 17.93
CA GLN A 100 18.70 -10.23 18.92
C GLN A 100 20.13 -10.61 19.35
N ILE A 101 21.10 -10.54 18.42
CA ILE A 101 22.51 -10.80 18.75
C ILE A 101 23.10 -9.65 19.59
N VAL A 102 22.72 -8.42 19.29
CA VAL A 102 23.21 -7.23 19.99
C VAL A 102 22.57 -7.05 21.37
N PHE A 103 21.23 -7.21 21.45
CA PHE A 103 20.45 -7.03 22.66
C PHE A 103 20.04 -8.40 23.24
N VAL A 104 21.01 -9.14 23.75
CA VAL A 104 20.75 -10.49 24.26
C VAL A 104 19.92 -10.42 25.52
N ALA A 105 18.72 -11.06 25.48
CA ALA A 105 17.97 -11.40 26.67
C ALA A 105 18.38 -12.81 27.12
N PRO A 106 18.87 -13.02 28.36
CA PRO A 106 19.28 -14.33 28.84
C PRO A 106 18.05 -15.18 29.21
N MET A 107 17.29 -15.58 28.22
CA MET A 107 16.09 -16.44 28.37
C MET A 107 16.23 -17.65 27.45
N GLY A 108 16.64 -18.79 28.00
CA GLY A 108 16.76 -20.03 27.25
C GLY A 108 17.63 -21.03 27.97
N THR A 109 17.71 -22.25 27.43
CA THR A 109 18.50 -23.36 27.97
C THR A 109 19.67 -23.76 27.06
N THR A 110 19.59 -23.43 25.76
CA THR A 110 20.56 -23.88 24.75
C THR A 110 21.46 -22.71 24.33
N VAL A 111 22.73 -22.75 24.72
CA VAL A 111 23.73 -21.75 24.35
C VAL A 111 24.26 -22.07 22.94
N LEU A 112 24.11 -21.11 22.01
CA LEU A 112 24.67 -21.20 20.66
C LEU A 112 26.08 -20.60 20.58
N LEU A 113 26.29 -19.45 21.20
CA LEU A 113 27.54 -18.72 21.11
C LEU A 113 27.70 -17.83 22.35
N GLU A 114 28.91 -17.83 22.92
CA GLU A 114 29.29 -16.91 23.98
C GLU A 114 30.00 -15.71 23.39
N LEU A 115 29.38 -14.54 23.41
CA LEU A 115 29.96 -13.28 22.98
C LEU A 115 30.45 -12.49 24.21
N PRO A 116 31.55 -11.75 24.12
CA PRO A 116 31.95 -10.86 25.21
C PRO A 116 30.87 -9.83 25.46
N GLY A 117 30.29 -9.87 26.65
CA GLY A 117 29.21 -8.94 27.07
C GLY A 117 29.77 -7.64 27.61
N ILE A 118 29.35 -6.51 27.07
CA ILE A 118 29.68 -5.17 27.59
C ILE A 118 28.39 -4.63 28.27
N THR A 119 28.47 -4.36 29.56
CA THR A 119 27.40 -3.66 30.28
C THR A 119 27.51 -2.17 30.07
N LEU A 120 26.48 -1.53 29.52
CA LEU A 120 26.45 -0.08 29.38
C LEU A 120 26.25 0.58 30.76
N PRO A 121 26.69 1.85 30.93
CA PRO A 121 26.50 2.61 32.14
C PRO A 121 25.02 2.72 32.55
N SER A 122 24.76 2.87 33.84
CA SER A 122 23.42 2.88 34.44
C SER A 122 22.49 3.96 33.89
N TRP A 123 23.03 5.04 33.31
CA TRP A 123 22.23 6.09 32.66
C TRP A 123 21.60 5.65 31.32
N LEU A 124 22.08 4.54 30.72
CA LEU A 124 21.50 3.86 29.55
C LEU A 124 20.66 2.64 29.95
N ALA A 125 19.98 2.70 31.07
CA ALA A 125 19.11 1.66 31.61
C ALA A 125 19.79 0.27 31.79
N GLY A 126 21.12 0.21 31.91
CA GLY A 126 21.84 -1.05 32.16
C GLY A 126 21.76 -2.06 30.99
N ILE A 127 21.50 -1.60 29.77
CA ILE A 127 21.45 -2.46 28.58
C ILE A 127 22.76 -3.21 28.44
N ARG A 128 22.67 -4.55 28.31
CA ARG A 128 23.82 -5.40 28.01
C ARG A 128 23.93 -5.59 26.50
N LEU A 129 25.07 -5.23 25.95
CA LEU A 129 25.42 -5.53 24.56
C LEU A 129 26.28 -6.79 24.51
N GLY A 130 25.85 -7.79 23.76
CA GLY A 130 26.51 -9.09 23.75
C GLY A 130 26.14 -9.95 24.95
N GLY A 131 26.78 -11.09 25.12
CA GLY A 131 26.51 -12.11 26.14
C GLY A 131 26.25 -13.47 25.50
N THR A 132 25.64 -14.39 26.23
CA THR A 132 25.33 -15.74 25.74
C THR A 132 24.16 -15.70 24.77
N LEU A 133 24.43 -15.87 23.46
CA LEU A 133 23.37 -16.04 22.46
C LEU A 133 22.73 -17.43 22.64
N MET A 134 21.44 -17.44 22.92
CA MET A 134 20.66 -18.66 23.10
C MET A 134 19.82 -18.96 21.85
N LEU A 135 19.59 -20.24 21.58
CA LEU A 135 18.85 -20.71 20.41
C LEU A 135 17.39 -20.23 20.43
N GLU A 136 16.73 -20.29 21.58
CA GLU A 136 15.32 -20.02 21.73
C GLU A 136 14.94 -18.58 21.37
N PRO A 137 15.60 -17.53 21.92
CA PRO A 137 15.36 -16.15 21.50
C PRO A 137 15.73 -15.88 20.03
N ALA A 138 16.76 -16.56 19.49
CA ALA A 138 17.13 -16.41 18.09
C ALA A 138 16.06 -16.98 17.16
N LEU A 139 15.49 -18.15 17.49
CA LEU A 139 14.33 -18.72 16.74
C LEU A 139 13.11 -17.81 16.85
N HIS A 140 12.83 -17.29 18.04
CA HIS A 140 11.72 -16.36 18.22
C HIS A 140 11.90 -15.10 17.37
N ALA A 141 13.10 -14.51 17.36
CA ALA A 141 13.41 -13.36 16.52
C ALA A 141 13.28 -13.66 15.02
N LEU A 142 13.66 -14.86 14.58
CA LEU A 142 13.50 -15.31 13.20
C LEU A 142 12.01 -15.45 12.84
N TYR A 143 11.20 -16.08 13.68
CA TYR A 143 9.76 -16.28 13.43
C TYR A 143 9.01 -14.95 13.37
N GLU A 144 9.26 -14.07 14.32
CA GLU A 144 8.71 -12.70 14.30
C GLU A 144 9.23 -11.87 13.11
N GLY A 145 10.50 -12.05 12.74
CA GLY A 145 11.06 -11.44 11.54
C GLY A 145 10.36 -11.89 10.25
N LEU A 146 10.12 -13.20 10.11
CA LEU A 146 9.37 -13.77 8.98
C LEU A 146 7.91 -13.30 8.94
N ARG A 147 7.27 -13.16 10.09
CA ARG A 147 5.91 -12.62 10.21
C ARG A 147 5.84 -11.20 9.67
N LEU A 148 6.74 -10.32 10.11
CA LEU A 148 6.84 -8.95 9.59
C LEU A 148 7.17 -8.94 8.09
N ALA A 149 8.08 -9.81 7.65
CA ALA A 149 8.42 -9.97 6.24
C ALA A 149 7.21 -10.36 5.39
N ALA A 150 6.39 -11.32 5.84
CA ALA A 150 5.19 -11.72 5.14
C ALA A 150 4.17 -10.57 5.00
N ILE A 151 3.97 -9.78 6.05
CA ILE A 151 3.10 -8.60 6.01
C ILE A 151 3.65 -7.55 5.02
N ILE A 152 4.95 -7.27 5.04
CA ILE A 152 5.61 -6.32 4.13
C ILE A 152 5.48 -6.80 2.67
N VAL A 153 5.68 -8.09 2.42
CA VAL A 153 5.53 -8.69 1.08
C VAL A 153 4.08 -8.61 0.60
N ALA A 154 3.09 -8.85 1.47
CA ALA A 154 1.67 -8.70 1.13
C ALA A 154 1.32 -7.26 0.72
N VAL A 155 1.76 -6.27 1.50
CA VAL A 155 1.58 -4.84 1.16
C VAL A 155 2.33 -4.47 -0.12
N GLY A 156 3.54 -5.01 -0.31
CA GLY A 156 4.33 -4.85 -1.53
C GLY A 156 3.64 -5.42 -2.76
N ALA A 157 2.97 -6.56 -2.61
CA ALA A 157 2.17 -7.17 -3.67
C ALA A 157 0.99 -6.27 -4.08
N ALA A 158 0.22 -5.75 -3.11
CA ALA A 158 -0.85 -4.80 -3.41
C ALA A 158 -0.32 -3.57 -4.15
N SER A 159 0.78 -2.99 -3.67
CA SER A 159 1.40 -1.79 -4.25
C SER A 159 1.92 -2.02 -5.67
N SER A 160 2.37 -3.23 -6.00
CA SER A 160 2.89 -3.57 -7.32
C SER A 160 1.79 -3.95 -8.33
N LEU A 161 0.70 -4.57 -7.85
CA LEU A 161 -0.41 -5.04 -8.69
C LEU A 161 -1.48 -3.97 -8.89
N ALA A 162 -1.71 -3.11 -7.89
CA ALA A 162 -2.69 -2.03 -7.96
C ALA A 162 -2.09 -0.77 -8.60
N SER A 163 -2.69 -0.29 -9.70
CA SER A 163 -2.31 1.00 -10.29
C SER A 163 -2.68 2.15 -9.35
N PRO A 164 -1.73 3.01 -8.93
CA PRO A 164 -2.00 4.13 -8.04
C PRO A 164 -3.05 5.09 -8.59
N HIS A 165 -3.00 5.41 -9.89
CA HIS A 165 -3.95 6.31 -10.52
C HIS A 165 -5.39 5.74 -10.57
N ARG A 166 -5.54 4.42 -10.74
CA ARG A 166 -6.84 3.76 -10.71
C ARG A 166 -7.36 3.63 -9.29
N LEU A 167 -6.48 3.44 -8.32
CA LEU A 167 -6.83 3.43 -6.90
C LEU A 167 -7.42 4.78 -6.47
N LEU A 168 -6.78 5.89 -6.87
CA LEU A 168 -7.27 7.24 -6.59
C LEU A 168 -8.66 7.51 -7.20
N LYS A 169 -8.95 6.95 -8.39
CA LYS A 169 -10.29 7.03 -9.01
C LYS A 169 -11.35 6.23 -8.26
N SER A 170 -10.95 5.24 -7.49
CA SER A 170 -11.84 4.37 -6.71
C SER A 170 -12.18 4.95 -5.34
N ILE A 171 -11.57 6.06 -4.95
CA ILE A 171 -11.84 6.74 -3.69
C ILE A 171 -13.30 7.20 -3.64
N PRO A 172 -14.01 6.98 -2.51
CA PRO A 172 -15.37 7.45 -2.31
C PRO A 172 -15.50 8.95 -2.55
N ALA A 173 -16.64 9.36 -3.11
CA ALA A 173 -16.89 10.78 -3.44
C ALA A 173 -16.82 11.71 -2.21
N ALA A 174 -17.00 11.18 -1.01
CA ALA A 174 -16.82 11.93 0.24
C ALA A 174 -15.39 12.43 0.48
N VAL A 175 -14.39 11.71 -0.06
CA VAL A 175 -12.96 12.05 0.09
C VAL A 175 -12.39 12.58 -1.24
N TYR A 176 -13.28 12.93 -2.17
CA TYR A 176 -12.88 13.35 -3.52
C TYR A 176 -11.97 14.57 -3.54
N GLU A 177 -12.20 15.56 -2.69
CA GLU A 177 -11.37 16.77 -2.63
C GLU A 177 -9.93 16.45 -2.24
N VAL A 178 -9.74 15.55 -1.27
CA VAL A 178 -8.43 15.02 -0.91
C VAL A 178 -7.84 14.21 -2.06
N GLY A 179 -8.65 13.38 -2.72
CA GLY A 179 -8.22 12.61 -3.89
C GLY A 179 -7.74 13.50 -5.04
N VAL A 180 -8.44 14.58 -5.34
CA VAL A 180 -8.02 15.57 -6.36
C VAL A 180 -6.70 16.22 -5.95
N SER A 181 -6.57 16.64 -4.68
CA SER A 181 -5.34 17.23 -4.18
C SER A 181 -4.15 16.29 -4.31
N VAL A 182 -4.33 15.00 -4.02
CA VAL A 182 -3.29 13.97 -4.19
C VAL A 182 -2.94 13.75 -5.66
N VAL A 183 -3.95 13.70 -6.56
CA VAL A 183 -3.71 13.58 -8.01
C VAL A 183 -2.93 14.78 -8.52
N VAL A 184 -3.32 15.99 -8.12
CA VAL A 184 -2.60 17.23 -8.47
C VAL A 184 -1.16 17.14 -7.96
N ALA A 185 -0.96 16.81 -6.68
CA ALA A 185 0.38 16.71 -6.10
C ALA A 185 1.25 15.68 -6.85
N THR A 186 0.72 14.50 -7.16
CA THR A 186 1.47 13.46 -7.87
C THR A 186 1.80 13.83 -9.31
N THR A 187 0.99 14.67 -9.98
CA THR A 187 1.29 15.16 -11.32
C THR A 187 2.26 16.34 -11.31
N PHE A 188 2.26 17.17 -10.24
CA PHE A 188 3.19 18.29 -10.10
C PHE A 188 4.60 17.84 -9.72
N LEU A 189 4.76 16.76 -8.95
CA LEU A 189 6.06 16.32 -8.46
C LEU A 189 7.10 16.05 -9.58
N PRO A 190 6.79 15.29 -10.65
CA PRO A 190 7.70 15.13 -11.78
C PRO A 190 8.00 16.46 -12.50
N GLN A 191 7.02 17.35 -12.58
CA GLN A 191 7.20 18.67 -13.22
C GLN A 191 8.16 19.53 -12.40
N LEU A 192 8.02 19.57 -11.08
CA LEU A 192 8.97 20.28 -10.21
C LEU A 192 10.39 19.70 -10.35
N ALA A 193 10.54 18.38 -10.42
CA ALA A 193 11.84 17.73 -10.63
C ALA A 193 12.48 18.18 -11.96
N SER A 194 11.70 18.25 -13.04
CA SER A 194 12.18 18.73 -14.36
C SER A 194 12.53 20.23 -14.34
N ASP A 195 11.75 21.03 -13.61
CA ASP A 195 12.03 22.48 -13.46
C ASP A 195 13.34 22.71 -12.69
N VAL A 196 13.57 21.95 -11.61
CA VAL A 196 14.84 21.99 -10.87
C VAL A 196 16.01 21.65 -11.81
N ALA A 197 15.89 20.58 -12.60
CA ALA A 197 16.93 20.16 -13.55
C ALA A 197 17.21 21.26 -14.58
N ARG A 198 16.15 21.83 -15.17
CA ARG A 198 16.23 22.91 -16.15
C ARG A 198 16.88 24.18 -15.59
N ILE A 199 16.47 24.60 -14.39
CA ILE A 199 17.02 25.80 -13.73
C ILE A 199 18.50 25.59 -13.40
N ARG A 200 18.88 24.41 -12.89
CA ARG A 200 20.28 24.08 -12.64
C ARG A 200 21.11 24.08 -13.92
N ALA A 201 20.60 23.54 -15.02
CA ALA A 201 21.29 23.57 -16.32
C ALA A 201 21.51 25.01 -16.79
N ASN A 202 20.46 25.86 -16.76
CA ASN A 202 20.54 27.26 -17.15
C ASN A 202 21.52 28.06 -16.29
N ARG A 203 21.59 27.77 -14.98
CA ARG A 203 22.58 28.42 -14.09
C ARG A 203 24.03 28.02 -14.42
N ARG A 204 24.26 26.75 -14.75
CA ARG A 204 25.59 26.30 -15.22
C ARG A 204 26.01 27.00 -16.50
N LEU A 205 25.10 27.15 -17.46
CA LEU A 205 25.39 27.87 -18.71
C LEU A 205 25.71 29.36 -18.48
N ARG A 206 25.20 29.96 -17.39
CA ARG A 206 25.51 31.34 -16.97
C ARG A 206 26.74 31.45 -16.06
N GLY A 207 27.54 30.38 -15.93
CA GLY A 207 28.75 30.34 -15.12
C GLY A 207 28.51 30.33 -13.60
N ARG A 208 27.25 30.17 -13.14
CA ARG A 208 26.93 30.09 -11.72
C ARG A 208 26.94 28.63 -11.25
N THR A 209 28.03 28.23 -10.66
CA THR A 209 28.24 26.89 -10.11
C THR A 209 28.17 26.87 -8.58
N ASP A 210 27.38 27.78 -7.98
CA ASP A 210 27.26 27.88 -6.53
C ASP A 210 26.88 26.53 -5.91
N SER A 211 27.74 26.03 -5.03
CA SER A 211 27.53 24.85 -4.22
C SER A 211 27.08 25.23 -2.80
N GLY A 212 26.38 24.32 -2.10
CA GLY A 212 25.89 24.54 -0.76
C GLY A 212 24.59 25.30 -0.67
N LEU A 213 24.29 25.90 0.49
CA LEU A 213 23.01 26.57 0.80
C LEU A 213 22.67 27.73 -0.14
N ARG A 214 23.66 28.49 -0.62
CA ARG A 214 23.45 29.57 -1.60
C ARG A 214 23.03 29.04 -2.97
N GLY A 215 23.56 27.91 -3.39
CA GLY A 215 23.14 27.23 -4.62
C GLY A 215 21.71 26.69 -4.54
N VAL A 216 21.32 26.18 -3.37
CA VAL A 216 19.95 25.72 -3.10
C VAL A 216 18.96 26.89 -3.17
N GLY A 217 19.21 28.01 -2.45
CA GLY A 217 18.34 29.18 -2.47
C GLY A 217 18.15 29.77 -3.87
N GLY A 218 19.23 29.85 -4.66
CA GLY A 218 19.16 30.33 -6.04
C GLY A 218 18.41 29.40 -7.00
N THR A 219 18.15 28.13 -6.65
CA THR A 219 17.34 27.19 -7.43
C THR A 219 15.91 27.11 -6.91
N VAL A 220 15.73 27.07 -5.59
CA VAL A 220 14.42 26.89 -4.95
C VAL A 220 13.49 28.08 -5.22
N LEU A 221 13.97 29.33 -5.12
CA LEU A 221 13.13 30.50 -5.31
C LEU A 221 12.48 30.58 -6.71
N PRO A 222 13.20 30.43 -7.84
CA PRO A 222 12.59 30.37 -9.16
C PRO A 222 11.66 29.18 -9.36
N VAL A 223 11.98 28.01 -8.80
CA VAL A 223 11.10 26.84 -8.86
C VAL A 223 9.81 27.10 -8.13
N LEU A 224 9.88 27.68 -6.93
CA LEU A 224 8.71 28.04 -6.13
C LEU A 224 7.82 29.05 -6.84
N HIS A 225 8.41 30.10 -7.43
CA HIS A 225 7.67 31.11 -8.20
C HIS A 225 6.91 30.48 -9.36
N GLY A 226 7.57 29.66 -10.18
CA GLY A 226 6.93 28.94 -11.27
C GLY A 226 5.88 27.92 -10.81
N ALA A 227 6.05 27.32 -9.62
CA ALA A 227 5.06 26.45 -9.02
C ALA A 227 3.81 27.22 -8.57
N MET A 228 3.99 28.43 -7.98
CA MET A 228 2.87 29.29 -7.57
C MET A 228 2.06 29.76 -8.79
N ASP A 229 2.72 30.26 -9.84
CA ASP A 229 2.05 30.69 -11.08
C ASP A 229 1.21 29.56 -11.68
N ARG A 230 1.77 28.36 -11.71
CA ARG A 230 1.10 27.17 -12.21
C ARG A 230 -0.08 26.77 -11.34
N SER A 231 0.06 26.88 -10.01
CA SER A 231 -1.03 26.59 -9.06
C SER A 231 -2.20 27.56 -9.24
N ILE A 232 -1.92 28.85 -9.45
CA ILE A 232 -2.95 29.86 -9.73
C ILE A 232 -3.65 29.58 -11.06
N ALA A 233 -2.88 29.28 -12.12
CA ALA A 233 -3.45 28.94 -13.41
C ALA A 233 -4.32 27.67 -13.35
N LEU A 234 -3.89 26.63 -12.60
CA LEU A 234 -4.68 25.44 -12.37
C LEU A 234 -5.96 25.73 -11.58
N ALA A 235 -5.86 26.54 -10.51
CA ALA A 235 -7.02 26.94 -9.72
C ALA A 235 -8.05 27.69 -10.57
N ALA A 236 -7.63 28.63 -11.40
CA ALA A 236 -8.50 29.35 -12.32
C ALA A 236 -9.16 28.39 -13.34
N ALA A 237 -8.41 27.44 -13.90
CA ALA A 237 -8.94 26.43 -14.82
C ALA A 237 -9.91 25.45 -14.13
N MET A 238 -9.71 25.16 -12.86
CA MET A 238 -10.65 24.34 -12.07
C MET A 238 -11.93 25.10 -11.74
N ASP A 239 -11.81 26.38 -11.34
CA ASP A 239 -12.96 27.23 -11.03
C ASP A 239 -13.85 27.43 -12.26
N SER A 240 -13.28 27.69 -13.44
CA SER A 240 -14.02 27.82 -14.70
C SER A 240 -14.80 26.54 -15.06
N ARG A 241 -14.36 25.37 -14.60
CA ARG A 241 -15.04 24.08 -14.76
C ARG A 241 -16.01 23.76 -13.63
N GLY A 242 -16.21 24.67 -12.69
CA GLY A 242 -17.14 24.51 -11.56
C GLY A 242 -16.62 23.56 -10.47
N TYR A 243 -15.32 23.32 -10.38
CA TYR A 243 -14.74 22.60 -9.26
C TYR A 243 -14.91 23.40 -7.96
N GLY A 244 -15.15 22.70 -6.84
CA GLY A 244 -15.37 23.36 -5.54
C GLY A 244 -16.81 23.75 -5.25
N ARG A 245 -17.73 23.67 -6.23
CA ARG A 245 -19.16 23.87 -5.96
C ARG A 245 -19.73 22.67 -5.21
N SER A 246 -20.05 22.86 -3.93
CA SER A 246 -20.76 21.88 -3.11
C SER A 246 -22.27 22.01 -3.32
N ALA A 247 -22.96 20.87 -3.41
CA ALA A 247 -24.41 20.88 -3.33
C ALA A 247 -24.85 21.45 -1.97
N ALA A 248 -25.95 22.21 -1.96
CA ALA A 248 -26.54 22.69 -0.72
C ALA A 248 -27.06 21.48 0.09
N VAL A 249 -26.23 20.98 1.00
CA VAL A 249 -26.61 19.90 1.90
C VAL A 249 -27.32 20.50 3.11
N SER A 250 -28.48 19.95 3.50
CA SER A 250 -29.18 20.42 4.69
C SER A 250 -28.28 20.25 5.94
N ARG A 251 -28.32 21.23 6.84
CA ARG A 251 -27.54 21.19 8.09
C ARG A 251 -27.80 19.92 8.91
N ALA A 252 -29.02 19.43 8.91
CA ALA A 252 -29.40 18.19 9.61
C ALA A 252 -28.70 16.96 9.02
N GLN A 253 -28.64 16.86 7.69
CA GLN A 253 -27.98 15.76 7.01
C GLN A 253 -26.45 15.79 7.18
N SER A 254 -25.86 16.98 7.18
CA SER A 254 -24.43 17.14 7.45
C SER A 254 -24.10 16.71 8.88
N ARG A 255 -24.88 17.15 9.86
CA ARG A 255 -24.72 16.75 11.27
C ARG A 255 -24.84 15.23 11.43
N LEU A 256 -25.85 14.60 10.87
CA LEU A 256 -26.03 13.14 10.94
C LEU A 256 -24.80 12.39 10.42
N THR A 257 -24.28 12.78 9.25
CA THR A 257 -23.11 12.12 8.66
C THR A 257 -21.87 12.31 9.54
N THR A 258 -21.65 13.52 10.06
CA THR A 258 -20.55 13.83 10.96
C THR A 258 -20.66 13.04 12.27
N THR A 259 -21.87 12.95 12.86
CA THR A 259 -22.10 12.18 14.07
C THR A 259 -21.83 10.69 13.86
N VAL A 260 -22.35 10.09 12.79
CA VAL A 260 -22.09 8.68 12.45
C VAL A 260 -20.60 8.43 12.28
N PHE A 261 -19.88 9.36 11.66
CA PHE A 261 -18.44 9.23 11.45
C PHE A 261 -17.66 9.32 12.78
N ILE A 262 -17.99 10.29 13.63
CA ILE A 262 -17.34 10.47 14.96
C ILE A 262 -17.63 9.26 15.85
N VAL A 263 -18.89 8.81 15.91
CA VAL A 263 -19.27 7.62 16.69
C VAL A 263 -18.56 6.38 16.18
N GLY A 264 -18.46 6.22 14.86
CA GLY A 264 -17.71 5.12 14.25
C GLY A 264 -16.22 5.14 14.61
N LEU A 265 -15.57 6.32 14.56
CA LEU A 265 -14.17 6.48 14.98
C LEU A 265 -13.98 6.19 16.47
N ALA A 266 -14.86 6.69 17.32
CA ALA A 266 -14.84 6.42 18.77
C ALA A 266 -15.02 4.92 19.04
N ALA A 267 -15.93 4.26 18.35
CA ALA A 267 -16.14 2.81 18.46
C ALA A 267 -14.92 2.01 17.99
N ILE A 268 -14.22 2.44 16.92
CA ILE A 268 -12.95 1.82 16.50
C ILE A 268 -11.89 1.98 17.60
N ALA A 269 -11.74 3.16 18.18
CA ALA A 269 -10.76 3.41 19.23
C ALA A 269 -11.04 2.56 20.48
N ILE A 270 -12.29 2.56 20.95
CA ILE A 270 -12.73 1.76 22.12
C ILE A 270 -12.61 0.26 21.81
N GLY A 271 -13.04 -0.17 20.62
CA GLY A 271 -12.95 -1.56 20.18
C GLY A 271 -11.52 -2.06 20.09
N THR A 272 -10.61 -1.24 19.55
CA THR A 272 -9.17 -1.56 19.51
C THR A 272 -8.60 -1.70 20.92
N TYR A 273 -8.92 -0.76 21.82
CA TYR A 273 -8.53 -0.87 23.23
C TYR A 273 -9.08 -2.13 23.88
N GLY A 274 -10.34 -2.47 23.61
CA GLY A 274 -10.96 -3.70 24.11
C GLY A 274 -10.29 -4.97 23.61
N VAL A 275 -9.93 -5.03 22.33
CA VAL A 275 -9.22 -6.20 21.75
C VAL A 275 -7.82 -6.37 22.33
N LEU A 276 -7.14 -5.28 22.69
CA LEU A 276 -5.84 -5.32 23.37
C LEU A 276 -5.95 -5.73 24.85
N GLY A 277 -7.15 -5.69 25.42
CA GLY A 277 -7.44 -6.13 26.78
C GLY A 277 -7.47 -7.66 26.89
N THR A 278 -7.47 -8.15 28.14
CA THR A 278 -7.52 -9.59 28.41
C THR A 278 -8.91 -10.02 28.89
N GLY A 279 -9.25 -11.29 28.70
CA GLY A 279 -10.50 -11.89 29.19
C GLY A 279 -11.75 -11.48 28.42
N SER A 280 -12.87 -11.31 29.10
CA SER A 280 -14.19 -11.00 28.53
C SER A 280 -14.22 -9.66 27.76
N VAL A 281 -13.33 -8.74 28.10
CA VAL A 281 -13.20 -7.43 27.42
C VAL A 281 -12.77 -7.59 25.96
N ALA A 282 -11.96 -8.59 25.65
CA ALA A 282 -11.50 -8.86 24.29
C ALA A 282 -12.66 -9.23 23.34
N THR A 283 -13.63 -10.00 23.80
CA THR A 283 -14.80 -10.41 22.97
C THR A 283 -15.72 -9.24 22.66
N TRP A 284 -16.00 -8.38 23.61
CA TRP A 284 -16.80 -7.16 23.42
C TRP A 284 -16.03 -6.14 22.56
N GLY A 285 -14.70 -6.06 22.74
CA GLY A 285 -13.82 -5.19 21.96
C GLY A 285 -13.89 -5.47 20.47
N ALA A 286 -13.86 -6.75 20.07
CA ALA A 286 -13.97 -7.15 18.67
C ALA A 286 -15.33 -6.76 18.06
N GLY A 287 -16.43 -6.97 18.78
CA GLY A 287 -17.77 -6.57 18.34
C GLY A 287 -17.90 -5.05 18.14
N ILE A 288 -17.40 -4.26 19.10
CA ILE A 288 -17.40 -2.79 19.01
C ILE A 288 -16.53 -2.31 17.86
N LEU A 289 -15.35 -2.93 17.64
CA LEU A 289 -14.45 -2.59 16.53
C LEU A 289 -15.12 -2.84 15.18
N ILE A 290 -15.75 -3.99 15.00
CA ILE A 290 -16.49 -4.32 13.76
C ILE A 290 -17.63 -3.32 13.55
N ALA A 291 -18.42 -3.04 14.57
CA ALA A 291 -19.50 -2.05 14.50
C ALA A 291 -18.98 -0.67 14.15
N GLY A 292 -17.84 -0.25 14.72
CA GLY A 292 -17.18 1.01 14.40
C GLY A 292 -16.76 1.10 12.94
N VAL A 293 -16.13 0.05 12.41
CA VAL A 293 -15.74 -0.02 10.98
C VAL A 293 -16.97 0.07 10.07
N VAL A 294 -18.04 -0.67 10.39
CA VAL A 294 -19.30 -0.62 9.62
C VAL A 294 -19.89 0.80 9.66
N CYS A 295 -19.93 1.46 10.82
CA CYS A 295 -20.41 2.84 10.93
C CYS A 295 -19.58 3.82 10.09
N VAL A 296 -18.25 3.72 10.11
CA VAL A 296 -17.37 4.58 9.30
C VAL A 296 -17.63 4.34 7.81
N VAL A 297 -17.69 3.08 7.35
CA VAL A 297 -17.98 2.73 5.96
C VAL A 297 -19.36 3.25 5.54
N MET A 298 -20.35 3.12 6.40
CA MET A 298 -21.69 3.64 6.16
C MET A 298 -21.69 5.18 6.11
N GLY A 299 -21.02 5.86 7.01
CA GLY A 299 -20.87 7.31 7.00
C GLY A 299 -20.22 7.83 5.72
N VAL A 300 -19.13 7.19 5.28
CA VAL A 300 -18.44 7.52 4.02
C VAL A 300 -19.34 7.25 2.81
N SER A 301 -20.08 6.15 2.80
CA SER A 301 -20.98 5.82 1.68
C SER A 301 -22.17 6.77 1.59
N LEU A 302 -22.75 7.16 2.73
CA LEU A 302 -23.82 8.16 2.81
C LEU A 302 -23.34 9.54 2.33
N ALA A 303 -22.15 9.96 2.73
CA ALA A 303 -21.52 11.19 2.26
C ALA A 303 -21.26 11.15 0.74
N GLY A 304 -20.80 10.01 0.23
CA GLY A 304 -20.52 9.81 -1.20
C GLY A 304 -21.74 9.85 -2.11
N ARG A 305 -22.90 9.36 -1.65
CA ARG A 305 -24.17 9.36 -2.42
C ARG A 305 -24.73 10.75 -2.66
N ARG A 306 -24.30 11.75 -1.90
CA ARG A 306 -24.78 13.15 -1.97
C ARG A 306 -23.99 14.03 -2.94
N SER A 307 -22.94 13.50 -3.53
CA SER A 307 -22.16 14.20 -4.54
C SER A 307 -22.96 14.25 -5.84
N LEU A 308 -23.34 15.46 -6.30
CA LEU A 308 -24.04 15.68 -7.58
C LEU A 308 -23.15 15.46 -8.81
N ARG A 309 -21.93 14.94 -8.61
CA ARG A 309 -20.97 14.78 -9.69
C ARG A 309 -21.20 13.50 -10.47
N THR A 310 -21.32 13.63 -11.77
CA THR A 310 -21.33 12.50 -12.70
C THR A 310 -19.95 11.84 -12.71
N ARG A 311 -19.90 10.55 -12.42
CA ARG A 311 -18.68 9.77 -12.55
C ARG A 311 -18.45 9.41 -14.02
N TYR A 312 -17.45 9.99 -14.63
CA TYR A 312 -17.04 9.58 -15.97
C TYR A 312 -16.30 8.23 -15.87
N ARG A 313 -16.88 7.19 -16.51
CA ARG A 313 -16.38 5.79 -16.53
C ARG A 313 -16.03 5.26 -15.13
N PRO A 314 -17.01 4.96 -14.28
CA PRO A 314 -16.75 4.31 -13.00
C PRO A 314 -16.11 2.94 -13.24
N ASN A 315 -15.06 2.59 -12.46
CA ASN A 315 -14.53 1.24 -12.46
C ASN A 315 -15.60 0.33 -11.83
N ALA A 316 -16.35 -0.39 -12.66
CA ALA A 316 -17.32 -1.38 -12.17
C ALA A 316 -16.55 -2.61 -11.64
N TRP A 317 -17.06 -3.18 -10.55
CA TRP A 317 -16.60 -4.46 -10.06
C TRP A 317 -17.07 -5.57 -11.00
N HIS A 318 -16.14 -6.41 -11.41
CA HIS A 318 -16.42 -7.59 -12.22
C HIS A 318 -16.28 -8.85 -11.36
N ARG A 319 -16.84 -9.97 -11.83
CA ARG A 319 -16.74 -11.27 -11.12
C ARG A 319 -15.30 -11.63 -10.73
N PRO A 320 -14.26 -11.46 -11.57
CA PRO A 320 -12.88 -11.75 -11.18
C PRO A 320 -12.36 -10.91 -10.01
N ASP A 321 -12.82 -9.65 -9.89
CA ASP A 321 -12.42 -8.76 -8.79
C ASP A 321 -12.96 -9.27 -7.46
N VAL A 322 -14.24 -9.69 -7.46
CA VAL A 322 -14.89 -10.26 -6.28
C VAL A 322 -14.20 -11.55 -5.86
N PHE A 323 -13.89 -12.44 -6.81
CA PHE A 323 -13.16 -13.69 -6.52
C PHE A 323 -11.78 -13.42 -5.92
N THR A 324 -11.05 -12.42 -6.43
CA THR A 324 -9.74 -12.06 -5.89
C THR A 324 -9.86 -11.52 -4.45
N ALA A 325 -10.82 -10.65 -4.19
CA ALA A 325 -11.06 -10.13 -2.84
C ALA A 325 -11.50 -11.23 -1.87
N LEU A 326 -12.42 -12.12 -2.31
CA LEU A 326 -12.88 -13.26 -1.52
C LEU A 326 -11.75 -14.24 -1.24
N ALA A 327 -10.84 -14.51 -2.18
CA ALA A 327 -9.69 -15.38 -1.95
C ALA A 327 -8.83 -14.88 -0.77
N GLY A 328 -8.58 -13.57 -0.67
CA GLY A 328 -7.91 -13.00 0.49
C GLY A 328 -8.70 -13.19 1.79
N GLY A 329 -10.02 -12.98 1.74
CA GLY A 329 -10.91 -13.20 2.88
C GLY A 329 -10.94 -14.67 3.33
N VAL A 330 -10.96 -15.61 2.39
CA VAL A 330 -10.90 -17.06 2.70
C VAL A 330 -9.58 -17.42 3.36
N VAL A 331 -8.44 -16.94 2.83
CA VAL A 331 -7.14 -17.16 3.46
C VAL A 331 -7.12 -16.61 4.89
N ALA A 332 -7.61 -15.41 5.12
CA ALA A 332 -7.70 -14.85 6.47
C ALA A 332 -8.60 -15.70 7.38
N ALA A 333 -9.78 -16.11 6.89
CA ALA A 333 -10.73 -16.91 7.65
C ALA A 333 -10.17 -18.30 8.01
N THR A 334 -9.49 -18.97 7.08
CA THR A 334 -8.84 -20.28 7.36
C THR A 334 -7.79 -20.15 8.45
N PHE A 335 -6.97 -19.09 8.44
CA PHE A 335 -5.97 -18.86 9.48
C PHE A 335 -6.60 -18.50 10.84
N VAL A 336 -7.69 -17.74 10.86
CA VAL A 336 -8.44 -17.48 12.09
C VAL A 336 -9.03 -18.79 12.66
N ILE A 337 -9.64 -19.61 11.83
CA ILE A 337 -10.19 -20.90 12.25
C ILE A 337 -9.07 -21.80 12.77
N ALA A 338 -7.97 -21.94 12.03
CA ALA A 338 -6.81 -22.73 12.45
C ALA A 338 -6.21 -22.23 13.76
N SER A 339 -6.15 -20.90 13.99
CA SER A 339 -5.63 -20.34 15.25
C SER A 339 -6.49 -20.67 16.47
N VAL A 340 -7.77 -20.95 16.26
CA VAL A 340 -8.69 -21.40 17.32
C VAL A 340 -8.63 -22.91 17.53
N GLN A 341 -8.52 -23.68 16.44
CA GLN A 341 -8.52 -25.15 16.47
C GLN A 341 -7.18 -25.73 16.90
N ASP A 342 -6.09 -25.23 16.37
CA ASP A 342 -4.73 -25.68 16.65
C ASP A 342 -3.79 -24.47 16.92
N PRO A 343 -3.89 -23.84 18.09
CA PRO A 343 -3.05 -22.72 18.45
C PRO A 343 -1.55 -23.07 18.55
N ALA A 344 -1.23 -24.33 18.87
CA ALA A 344 0.15 -24.81 18.96
C ALA A 344 0.81 -25.01 17.58
N GLY A 345 0.08 -25.56 16.62
CA GLY A 345 0.55 -25.68 15.24
C GLY A 345 0.68 -24.31 14.55
N MET A 346 -0.18 -23.36 14.91
CA MET A 346 -0.09 -21.98 14.39
C MET A 346 1.05 -21.17 15.01
N ASN A 347 1.35 -21.38 16.29
CA ASN A 347 2.38 -20.66 17.03
C ASN A 347 3.27 -21.65 17.76
N PRO A 348 4.23 -22.29 17.06
CA PRO A 348 5.11 -23.28 17.65
C PRO A 348 5.94 -22.64 18.77
N SER A 349 6.03 -23.35 19.90
CA SER A 349 6.81 -22.87 21.04
C SER A 349 8.31 -22.85 20.69
N THR A 350 8.96 -21.75 21.04
CA THR A 350 10.41 -21.64 20.92
C THR A 350 11.14 -21.99 22.21
N SER A 351 10.40 -22.19 23.32
CA SER A 351 10.96 -22.56 24.63
C SER A 351 10.04 -23.59 25.35
N PRO A 352 10.34 -24.90 25.32
CA PRO A 352 11.42 -25.56 24.60
C PRO A 352 11.21 -25.49 23.09
N PRO A 353 12.28 -25.53 22.27
CA PRO A 353 12.16 -25.47 20.81
C PRO A 353 11.51 -26.75 20.29
N LEU A 354 10.31 -26.60 19.74
CA LEU A 354 9.59 -27.67 19.04
C LEU A 354 9.72 -27.47 17.52
N TRP A 355 9.85 -28.57 16.79
CA TRP A 355 9.84 -28.53 15.34
C TRP A 355 8.50 -27.97 14.85
N PRO A 356 8.49 -27.01 13.92
CA PRO A 356 7.25 -26.48 13.36
C PRO A 356 6.54 -27.57 12.56
N THR A 357 5.33 -27.89 12.96
CA THR A 357 4.42 -28.80 12.23
C THR A 357 3.38 -27.99 11.50
N LEU A 358 2.81 -28.56 10.43
CA LEU A 358 1.65 -27.96 9.79
C LEU A 358 0.42 -28.24 10.67
N PRO A 359 -0.46 -27.26 10.89
CA PRO A 359 -1.72 -27.48 11.60
C PRO A 359 -2.58 -28.45 10.82
N VAL A 360 -3.20 -29.41 11.50
CA VAL A 360 -4.06 -30.46 10.93
C VAL A 360 -5.47 -29.95 10.71
#